data_913cdc18de8958e0da5551483a61ccc2
#
_entry.id   913cdc18de8958e0da5551483a61ccc2
#
_cell.length_a   1.000
_cell.length_b   1.000
_cell.length_c   1.000
_cell.angle_alpha   90.00
_cell.angle_beta   90.00
_cell.angle_gamma   90.00
#
_symmetry.space_group_name_H-M   'P 1'
#
loop_
_entity.id
_entity.type
_entity.pdbx_description
1 polymer ?
#
loop_
_entity_poly.entity_id
_entity_poly.type
_entity_poly.pdbx_seq_one_letter_code
_entity_poly.pdbx_strand_id
1 'polypeptide(L)'
;MDWHNRNMKILIGICIAVVLIVCYRIFDNIQTERARAERMSRVQAVAVVTAKPERRTITPLLEFSGSLDPEWQADVAAKVDGRVERVYVNEGDRVTKGQVLAELEQRDTDAALREARGNYMDAQTNLRKAERDLERYSALYKQGAVSEQVADDYAFARDNAAAKLDAARGTVQAMESQFEGTVITAPADGIISKRYHQEGYYAAAGTPLFAIADISVLKTVINIPEGNISGVSVGNEAEIELPAFAGHKIIGRITRIAPVADLPAHTFAAEVSVDNTEGLLAGVFATVKLTAQPRQNVLTIPVYAIVMRDDQKTVFIVEDENTVRRQVLDIGYTDDKVAEVLSGLKGDEVIVTEGHNKLREGSKVVTDKAGN
;
A
#
# COMPACT_ATOMS: atom_id res chain seq x y z
N MET A 1 28.30 64.96 -88.37
CA MET A 1 27.02 64.23 -88.19
C MET A 1 27.21 62.79 -87.78
N ASP A 2 28.45 62.36 -87.35
CA ASP A 2 28.76 60.92 -87.07
C ASP A 2 28.93 60.57 -85.60
N TRP A 3 28.94 61.49 -84.68
CA TRP A 3 29.15 61.20 -83.27
C TRP A 3 27.86 60.71 -82.57
N HIS A 4 26.72 61.15 -83.03
CA HIS A 4 25.41 60.76 -82.50
C HIS A 4 25.03 59.31 -82.86
N ASN A 5 25.40 58.89 -84.04
CA ASN A 5 25.09 57.51 -84.54
C ASN A 5 25.97 56.43 -83.89
N ARG A 6 27.16 56.77 -83.44
CA ARG A 6 28.09 55.84 -82.77
C ARG A 6 27.66 55.54 -81.29
N ASN A 7 27.24 56.59 -80.58
CA ASN A 7 26.73 56.44 -79.20
C ASN A 7 25.40 55.73 -79.14
N MET A 8 24.54 55.92 -80.15
CA MET A 8 23.25 55.15 -80.22
C MET A 8 23.46 53.68 -80.49
N LYS A 9 24.45 53.29 -81.31
CA LYS A 9 24.80 51.87 -81.54
C LYS A 9 25.40 51.24 -80.28
N ILE A 10 26.17 51.95 -79.48
CA ILE A 10 26.72 51.45 -78.18
C ILE A 10 25.61 51.31 -77.14
N LEU A 11 24.65 52.24 -77.13
CA LEU A 11 23.53 52.17 -76.19
C LEU A 11 22.61 50.96 -76.49
N ILE A 12 22.35 50.71 -77.79
CA ILE A 12 21.60 49.53 -78.23
C ILE A 12 22.32 48.25 -77.90
N GLY A 13 23.66 48.18 -78.06
CA GLY A 13 24.48 47.04 -77.67
C GLY A 13 24.40 46.74 -76.16
N ILE A 14 24.45 47.80 -75.31
CA ILE A 14 24.32 47.64 -73.83
C ILE A 14 22.92 47.16 -73.48
N CYS A 15 21.84 47.71 -74.13
CA CYS A 15 20.49 47.23 -73.88
C CYS A 15 20.30 45.75 -74.26
N ILE A 16 20.88 45.33 -75.37
CA ILE A 16 20.83 43.89 -75.76
C ILE A 16 21.61 43.01 -74.76
N ALA A 17 22.75 43.44 -74.31
CA ALA A 17 23.55 42.74 -73.34
C ALA A 17 22.80 42.61 -72.02
N VAL A 18 22.14 43.67 -71.54
CA VAL A 18 21.31 43.63 -70.28
C VAL A 18 20.13 42.69 -70.45
N VAL A 19 19.44 42.73 -71.62
CA VAL A 19 18.32 41.80 -71.88
C VAL A 19 18.79 40.37 -71.91
N LEU A 20 19.96 40.06 -72.49
CA LEU A 20 20.51 38.71 -72.49
C LEU A 20 20.87 38.24 -71.10
N ILE A 21 21.47 39.13 -70.27
CA ILE A 21 21.79 38.78 -68.85
C ILE A 21 20.52 38.56 -68.05
N VAL A 22 19.47 39.31 -68.22
CA VAL A 22 18.16 39.18 -67.59
C VAL A 22 17.52 37.84 -68.00
N CYS A 23 17.49 37.58 -69.33
CA CYS A 23 16.99 36.30 -69.84
C CYS A 23 17.77 35.11 -69.31
N TYR A 24 19.08 35.20 -69.26
CA TYR A 24 19.93 34.15 -68.65
C TYR A 24 19.63 33.97 -67.21
N ARG A 25 19.52 35.01 -66.40
CA ARG A 25 19.14 34.98 -65.01
C ARG A 25 17.77 34.33 -64.76
N ILE A 26 16.78 34.70 -65.58
CA ILE A 26 15.43 34.16 -65.54
C ILE A 26 15.47 32.62 -65.85
N PHE A 27 16.21 32.26 -66.92
CA PHE A 27 16.37 30.87 -67.32
C PHE A 27 17.07 30.03 -66.23
N ASP A 28 18.16 30.53 -65.66
CA ASP A 28 18.88 29.88 -64.58
C ASP A 28 18.03 29.73 -63.32
N ASN A 29 17.22 30.76 -62.97
CA ASN A 29 16.30 30.71 -61.85
C ASN A 29 15.19 29.68 -62.06
N ILE A 30 14.64 29.56 -63.28
CA ILE A 30 13.64 28.55 -63.61
C ILE A 30 14.22 27.15 -63.57
N GLN A 31 15.45 26.96 -64.02
CA GLN A 31 16.16 25.68 -63.94
C GLN A 31 16.45 25.28 -62.51
N THR A 32 16.90 26.22 -61.66
CA THR A 32 17.18 25.97 -60.25
C THR A 32 15.91 25.72 -59.45
N GLU A 33 14.80 26.38 -59.76
CA GLU A 33 13.49 26.11 -59.18
C GLU A 33 12.96 24.71 -59.57
N ARG A 34 13.09 24.32 -60.85
CA ARG A 34 12.73 22.97 -61.31
C ARG A 34 13.60 21.89 -60.64
N ALA A 35 14.91 22.10 -60.55
CA ALA A 35 15.82 21.18 -59.87
C ALA A 35 15.55 21.10 -58.35
N ARG A 36 15.11 22.17 -57.72
CA ARG A 36 14.63 22.16 -56.32
C ARG A 36 13.29 21.43 -56.19
N ALA A 37 12.35 21.63 -57.07
CA ALA A 37 11.08 20.94 -57.10
C ALA A 37 11.25 19.42 -57.35
N GLU A 38 12.17 19.02 -58.25
CA GLU A 38 12.53 17.61 -58.45
C GLU A 38 13.26 16.96 -57.25
N ARG A 39 14.10 17.70 -56.53
CA ARG A 39 14.72 17.24 -55.29
C ARG A 39 13.70 17.09 -54.15
N MET A 40 12.73 18.00 -54.08
CA MET A 40 11.63 17.91 -53.12
C MET A 40 10.61 16.81 -53.51
N SER A 41 10.43 16.50 -54.78
CA SER A 41 9.55 15.40 -55.21
C SER A 41 10.17 13.99 -55.14
N ARG A 42 11.48 13.88 -54.92
CA ARG A 42 12.09 12.62 -54.50
C ARG A 42 11.77 12.37 -53.01
N VAL A 43 10.51 12.07 -52.71
CA VAL A 43 10.10 11.48 -51.45
C VAL A 43 10.89 10.17 -51.30
N GLN A 44 12.01 10.21 -50.55
CA GLN A 44 12.73 9.01 -50.22
C GLN A 44 11.80 8.12 -49.41
N ALA A 45 11.30 7.05 -50.02
CA ALA A 45 10.50 6.07 -49.35
C ALA A 45 11.37 5.46 -48.21
N VAL A 46 10.85 5.50 -47.01
CA VAL A 46 11.53 4.95 -45.81
C VAL A 46 11.27 3.46 -45.75
N ALA A 47 12.33 2.67 -45.67
CA ALA A 47 12.20 1.24 -45.41
C ALA A 47 11.68 1.02 -44.00
N VAL A 48 10.60 0.26 -43.85
CA VAL A 48 9.94 -0.02 -42.59
C VAL A 48 9.61 -1.50 -42.46
N VAL A 49 9.69 -2.03 -41.25
CA VAL A 49 9.16 -3.34 -40.91
C VAL A 49 7.72 -3.19 -40.44
N THR A 50 6.87 -4.12 -40.85
CA THR A 50 5.43 -4.04 -40.53
C THR A 50 4.94 -5.32 -39.89
N ALA A 51 3.93 -5.20 -39.04
CA ALA A 51 3.20 -6.32 -38.44
C ALA A 51 1.70 -6.05 -38.49
N LYS A 52 0.91 -7.09 -38.27
CA LYS A 52 -0.53 -6.95 -38.02
C LYS A 52 -0.82 -7.08 -36.54
N PRO A 53 -1.80 -6.33 -36.02
CA PRO A 53 -2.34 -6.58 -34.71
C PRO A 53 -2.85 -8.02 -34.60
N GLU A 54 -2.64 -8.64 -33.48
CA GLU A 54 -3.06 -10.03 -33.22
C GLU A 54 -4.03 -10.08 -32.06
N ARG A 55 -5.03 -10.95 -32.15
CA ARG A 55 -5.89 -11.27 -31.02
C ARG A 55 -5.36 -12.47 -30.29
N ARG A 56 -5.04 -12.25 -29.00
CA ARG A 56 -4.50 -13.31 -28.13
C ARG A 56 -5.10 -13.23 -26.72
N THR A 57 -4.88 -14.27 -25.96
CA THR A 57 -5.11 -14.26 -24.51
C THR A 57 -3.89 -13.65 -23.84
N ILE A 58 -4.09 -12.66 -23.01
CA ILE A 58 -3.06 -12.07 -22.15
C ILE A 58 -3.36 -12.39 -20.70
N THR A 59 -2.33 -12.61 -19.91
CA THR A 59 -2.43 -12.84 -18.48
C THR A 59 -1.64 -11.72 -17.80
N PRO A 60 -2.31 -10.62 -17.38
CA PRO A 60 -1.61 -9.49 -16.80
C PRO A 60 -0.88 -9.88 -15.51
N LEU A 61 0.40 -9.56 -15.44
CA LEU A 61 1.18 -9.59 -14.22
C LEU A 61 1.14 -8.20 -13.60
N LEU A 62 0.57 -8.11 -12.41
CA LEU A 62 0.46 -6.87 -11.66
C LEU A 62 1.54 -6.85 -10.59
N GLU A 63 2.34 -5.79 -10.54
CA GLU A 63 3.38 -5.62 -9.53
C GLU A 63 2.99 -4.51 -8.57
N PHE A 64 3.10 -4.80 -7.28
CA PHE A 64 2.81 -3.87 -6.20
C PHE A 64 3.96 -3.86 -5.21
N SER A 65 4.14 -2.73 -4.53
CA SER A 65 5.11 -2.59 -3.46
C SER A 65 4.40 -2.53 -2.12
N GLY A 66 5.00 -3.15 -1.11
CA GLY A 66 4.51 -3.14 0.27
C GLY A 66 5.61 -3.45 1.26
N SER A 67 5.26 -3.58 2.53
CA SER A 67 6.12 -4.11 3.59
C SER A 67 5.50 -5.39 4.15
N LEU A 68 6.35 -6.31 4.60
CA LEU A 68 5.90 -7.46 5.37
C LEU A 68 5.70 -7.04 6.83
N ASP A 69 4.47 -6.88 7.23
CA ASP A 69 4.11 -6.51 8.60
C ASP A 69 3.73 -7.76 9.40
N PRO A 70 3.86 -7.75 10.74
CA PRO A 70 3.43 -8.85 11.57
C PRO A 70 1.91 -9.03 11.51
N GLU A 71 1.40 -10.24 11.81
CA GLU A 71 -0.04 -10.52 11.89
C GLU A 71 -0.75 -9.53 12.80
N TRP A 72 -0.18 -9.33 13.99
CA TRP A 72 -0.58 -8.28 14.92
C TRP A 72 0.64 -7.74 15.70
N GLN A 73 0.50 -6.52 16.17
CA GLN A 73 1.44 -5.88 17.08
C GLN A 73 0.65 -5.10 18.12
N ALA A 74 1.10 -5.17 19.37
CA ALA A 74 0.50 -4.41 20.46
C ALA A 74 1.57 -3.90 21.43
N ASP A 75 1.32 -2.70 21.95
CA ASP A 75 2.12 -2.14 23.03
C ASP A 75 1.60 -2.66 24.37
N VAL A 76 2.49 -3.14 25.20
CA VAL A 76 2.24 -3.54 26.58
C VAL A 76 2.60 -2.38 27.48
N ALA A 77 1.57 -1.73 28.04
CA ALA A 77 1.72 -0.57 28.88
C ALA A 77 1.60 -0.92 30.39
N ALA A 78 2.20 -0.08 31.22
CA ALA A 78 2.01 -0.13 32.67
C ALA A 78 0.53 0.11 33.01
N LYS A 79 -0.06 -0.74 33.87
CA LYS A 79 -1.45 -0.57 34.34
C LYS A 79 -1.56 0.39 35.50
N VAL A 80 -0.48 0.52 36.27
CA VAL A 80 -0.39 1.39 37.46
C VAL A 80 0.92 2.17 37.40
N ASP A 81 0.97 3.25 38.16
CA ASP A 81 2.19 4.04 38.34
C ASP A 81 3.21 3.27 39.15
N GLY A 82 4.48 3.34 38.76
CA GLY A 82 5.56 2.71 39.53
C GLY A 82 6.90 2.77 38.82
N ARG A 83 7.97 2.55 39.59
CA ARG A 83 9.31 2.39 39.05
C ARG A 83 9.51 0.96 38.56
N VAL A 84 10.06 0.75 37.38
CA VAL A 84 10.46 -0.55 36.88
C VAL A 84 11.59 -1.08 37.76
N GLU A 85 11.30 -2.12 38.53
CA GLU A 85 12.27 -2.77 39.43
C GLU A 85 13.13 -3.81 38.69
N ARG A 86 12.48 -4.65 37.87
CA ARG A 86 13.13 -5.69 37.09
C ARG A 86 12.53 -5.87 35.73
N VAL A 87 13.39 -6.22 34.77
CA VAL A 87 12.99 -6.58 33.40
C VAL A 87 13.53 -7.98 33.09
N TYR A 88 12.66 -8.90 32.66
CA TYR A 88 12.99 -10.32 32.47
C TYR A 88 13.22 -10.69 30.99
N VAL A 89 12.93 -9.77 30.04
CA VAL A 89 12.98 -10.03 28.60
C VAL A 89 13.76 -8.96 27.86
N ASN A 90 14.33 -9.35 26.72
CA ASN A 90 15.03 -8.45 25.81
C ASN A 90 14.32 -8.42 24.45
N GLU A 91 14.68 -7.44 23.61
CA GLU A 91 14.24 -7.41 22.22
C GLU A 91 14.68 -8.69 21.49
N GLY A 92 13.78 -9.27 20.73
CA GLY A 92 13.98 -10.55 20.03
C GLY A 92 13.58 -11.80 20.82
N ASP A 93 13.31 -11.70 22.14
CA ASP A 93 12.89 -12.84 22.94
C ASP A 93 11.47 -13.28 22.58
N ARG A 94 11.25 -14.59 22.48
CA ARG A 94 9.93 -15.19 22.37
C ARG A 94 9.24 -15.23 23.72
N VAL A 95 7.99 -14.83 23.76
CA VAL A 95 7.16 -14.81 24.96
C VAL A 95 5.84 -15.53 24.72
N THR A 96 5.31 -16.10 25.80
CA THR A 96 3.99 -16.75 25.81
C THR A 96 2.99 -15.91 26.59
N LYS A 97 1.71 -16.05 26.26
CA LYS A 97 0.62 -15.36 26.94
C LYS A 97 0.69 -15.57 28.46
N GLY A 98 0.67 -14.47 29.23
CA GLY A 98 0.77 -14.48 30.69
C GLY A 98 2.19 -14.51 31.22
N GLN A 99 3.22 -14.67 30.40
CA GLN A 99 4.62 -14.60 30.81
C GLN A 99 4.93 -13.22 31.38
N VAL A 100 5.63 -13.19 32.52
CA VAL A 100 6.07 -11.94 33.15
C VAL A 100 7.19 -11.33 32.33
N LEU A 101 7.04 -10.06 31.99
CA LEU A 101 7.98 -9.26 31.20
C LEU A 101 8.81 -8.33 32.10
N ALA A 102 8.14 -7.69 33.04
CA ALA A 102 8.75 -6.79 34.00
C ALA A 102 7.93 -6.72 35.30
N GLU A 103 8.55 -6.26 36.34
CA GLU A 103 7.90 -5.96 37.63
C GLU A 103 8.16 -4.49 37.97
N LEU A 104 7.11 -3.82 38.45
CA LEU A 104 7.20 -2.50 39.07
C LEU A 104 7.45 -2.67 40.57
N GLU A 105 7.96 -1.63 41.22
CA GLU A 105 8.16 -1.60 42.66
C GLU A 105 6.84 -1.85 43.40
N GLN A 106 6.80 -2.92 44.21
CA GLN A 106 5.57 -3.46 44.84
C GLN A 106 5.36 -3.02 46.27
N ARG A 107 6.38 -2.41 46.90
CA ARG A 107 6.38 -2.14 48.35
C ARG A 107 5.14 -1.42 48.85
N ASP A 108 4.77 -0.31 48.17
CA ASP A 108 3.67 0.53 48.61
C ASP A 108 2.31 -0.11 48.32
N THR A 109 2.16 -0.75 47.17
CA THR A 109 0.93 -1.46 46.78
C THR A 109 0.69 -2.68 47.65
N ASP A 110 1.73 -3.43 48.04
CA ASP A 110 1.64 -4.56 48.94
C ASP A 110 1.26 -4.09 50.37
N ALA A 111 1.81 -2.98 50.85
CA ALA A 111 1.45 -2.42 52.15
C ALA A 111 -0.02 -1.99 52.17
N ALA A 112 -0.50 -1.30 51.12
CA ALA A 112 -1.90 -0.87 50.99
C ALA A 112 -2.86 -2.09 50.90
N LEU A 113 -2.47 -3.14 50.18
CA LEU A 113 -3.27 -4.36 50.10
C LEU A 113 -3.39 -5.06 51.46
N ARG A 114 -2.27 -5.15 52.23
CA ARG A 114 -2.31 -5.70 53.58
C ARG A 114 -3.18 -4.92 54.53
N GLU A 115 -3.16 -3.60 54.45
CA GLU A 115 -4.06 -2.70 55.21
C GLU A 115 -5.53 -2.96 54.85
N ALA A 116 -5.86 -3.00 53.56
CA ALA A 116 -7.23 -3.27 53.11
C ALA A 116 -7.75 -4.64 53.55
N ARG A 117 -6.88 -5.67 53.56
CA ARG A 117 -7.22 -7.01 54.07
C ARG A 117 -7.45 -6.97 55.61
N GLY A 118 -6.67 -6.19 56.35
CA GLY A 118 -6.90 -5.98 57.77
C GLY A 118 -8.27 -5.38 58.08
N ASN A 119 -8.63 -4.32 57.37
CA ASN A 119 -9.93 -3.65 57.48
C ASN A 119 -11.11 -4.58 57.11
N TYR A 120 -10.93 -5.44 56.08
CA TYR A 120 -11.93 -6.43 55.73
C TYR A 120 -12.14 -7.48 56.83
N MET A 121 -11.07 -7.97 57.47
CA MET A 121 -11.15 -8.93 58.59
C MET A 121 -11.84 -8.30 59.80
N ASP A 122 -11.59 -7.02 60.08
CA ASP A 122 -12.26 -6.30 61.16
C ASP A 122 -13.78 -6.17 60.85
N ALA A 123 -14.16 -5.72 59.66
CA ALA A 123 -15.54 -5.64 59.24
C ALA A 123 -16.27 -6.99 59.28
N GLN A 124 -15.59 -8.07 58.87
CA GLN A 124 -16.14 -9.42 58.98
C GLN A 124 -16.39 -9.84 60.43
N THR A 125 -15.50 -9.47 61.34
CA THR A 125 -15.62 -9.80 62.77
C THR A 125 -16.77 -9.01 63.39
N ASN A 126 -16.94 -7.74 63.01
CA ASN A 126 -18.04 -6.89 63.45
C ASN A 126 -19.39 -7.41 62.93
N LEU A 127 -19.50 -7.86 61.70
CA LEU A 127 -20.72 -8.50 61.20
C LEU A 127 -21.07 -9.77 61.98
N ARG A 128 -20.12 -10.66 62.22
CA ARG A 128 -20.34 -11.87 63.03
C ARG A 128 -20.80 -11.56 64.45
N LYS A 129 -20.33 -10.45 65.02
CA LYS A 129 -20.82 -9.98 66.33
C LYS A 129 -22.25 -9.50 66.21
N ALA A 130 -22.57 -8.66 65.24
CA ALA A 130 -23.93 -8.10 65.03
C ALA A 130 -24.95 -9.21 64.73
N GLU A 131 -24.57 -10.22 63.96
CA GLU A 131 -25.41 -11.41 63.68
C GLU A 131 -25.75 -12.19 64.98
N ARG A 132 -24.78 -12.44 65.85
CA ARG A 132 -25.00 -13.11 67.14
C ARG A 132 -25.86 -12.25 68.06
N ASP A 133 -25.67 -10.95 68.06
CA ASP A 133 -26.46 -10.04 68.88
C ASP A 133 -27.92 -10.00 68.36
N LEU A 134 -28.15 -9.91 67.05
CA LEU A 134 -29.47 -9.99 66.45
C LEU A 134 -30.17 -11.32 66.78
N GLU A 135 -29.49 -12.45 66.66
CA GLU A 135 -30.05 -13.78 66.98
C GLU A 135 -30.51 -13.80 68.48
N ARG A 136 -29.67 -13.33 69.41
CA ARG A 136 -29.96 -13.27 70.82
C ARG A 136 -31.17 -12.37 71.13
N TYR A 137 -31.20 -11.16 70.62
CA TYR A 137 -32.26 -10.21 70.92
C TYR A 137 -33.58 -10.51 70.17
N SER A 138 -33.53 -11.12 69.01
CA SER A 138 -34.71 -11.68 68.35
C SER A 138 -35.36 -12.81 69.15
N ALA A 139 -34.53 -13.68 69.83
CA ALA A 139 -35.05 -14.73 70.71
C ALA A 139 -35.70 -14.14 71.96
N LEU A 140 -35.09 -13.09 72.59
CA LEU A 140 -35.67 -12.38 73.74
C LEU A 140 -36.97 -11.65 73.39
N TYR A 141 -37.08 -11.05 72.21
CA TYR A 141 -38.31 -10.44 71.75
C TYR A 141 -39.44 -11.46 71.58
N LYS A 142 -39.19 -12.62 71.03
CA LYS A 142 -40.14 -13.71 70.91
C LYS A 142 -40.63 -14.23 72.30
N GLN A 143 -39.83 -14.08 73.33
CA GLN A 143 -40.17 -14.40 74.73
C GLN A 143 -40.84 -13.22 75.45
N GLY A 144 -41.04 -12.08 74.84
CA GLY A 144 -41.61 -10.88 75.44
C GLY A 144 -40.66 -10.16 76.43
N ALA A 145 -39.36 -10.47 76.44
CA ALA A 145 -38.35 -9.93 77.35
C ALA A 145 -37.78 -8.55 76.94
N VAL A 146 -37.94 -8.18 75.64
CA VAL A 146 -37.54 -6.87 75.08
C VAL A 146 -38.61 -6.32 74.14
N SER A 147 -38.59 -5.01 73.89
CA SER A 147 -39.53 -4.37 72.92
C SER A 147 -39.14 -4.64 71.49
N GLU A 148 -40.08 -4.50 70.56
CA GLU A 148 -39.89 -4.59 69.11
C GLU A 148 -38.79 -3.64 68.63
N GLN A 149 -38.84 -2.36 69.10
CA GLN A 149 -37.84 -1.34 68.79
C GLN A 149 -36.40 -1.85 69.09
N VAL A 150 -36.17 -2.52 70.21
CA VAL A 150 -34.83 -3.05 70.53
C VAL A 150 -34.43 -4.15 69.56
N ALA A 151 -35.34 -5.05 69.17
CA ALA A 151 -35.03 -6.07 68.16
C ALA A 151 -34.70 -5.49 66.80
N ASP A 152 -35.44 -4.43 66.37
CA ASP A 152 -35.22 -3.72 65.14
C ASP A 152 -33.86 -2.97 65.14
N ASP A 153 -33.46 -2.37 66.25
CA ASP A 153 -32.16 -1.71 66.39
C ASP A 153 -31.00 -2.71 66.15
N TYR A 154 -31.08 -3.97 66.60
CA TYR A 154 -30.10 -4.99 66.31
C TYR A 154 -30.17 -5.49 64.88
N ALA A 155 -31.36 -5.52 64.25
CA ALA A 155 -31.50 -5.80 62.84
C ALA A 155 -30.79 -4.72 61.97
N PHE A 156 -31.03 -3.45 62.24
CA PHE A 156 -30.34 -2.34 61.58
C PHE A 156 -28.82 -2.36 61.84
N ALA A 157 -28.38 -2.70 63.05
CA ALA A 157 -26.95 -2.83 63.35
C ALA A 157 -26.29 -3.91 62.53
N ARG A 158 -26.97 -5.07 62.35
CA ARG A 158 -26.46 -6.17 61.49
C ARG A 158 -26.40 -5.72 60.01
N ASP A 159 -27.46 -5.05 59.48
CA ASP A 159 -27.49 -4.55 58.12
C ASP A 159 -26.38 -3.51 57.86
N ASN A 160 -26.15 -2.64 58.82
CA ASN A 160 -25.04 -1.66 58.76
C ASN A 160 -23.67 -2.37 58.73
N ALA A 161 -23.49 -3.38 59.59
CA ALA A 161 -22.25 -4.17 59.62
C ALA A 161 -22.04 -4.96 58.31
N ALA A 162 -23.12 -5.48 57.72
CA ALA A 162 -23.08 -6.13 56.41
C ALA A 162 -22.67 -5.17 55.29
N ALA A 163 -23.24 -3.97 55.27
CA ALA A 163 -22.87 -2.92 54.28
C ALA A 163 -21.39 -2.49 54.44
N LYS A 164 -20.89 -2.39 55.66
CA LYS A 164 -19.46 -2.09 55.91
C LYS A 164 -18.53 -3.22 55.42
N LEU A 165 -18.93 -4.47 55.62
CA LEU A 165 -18.15 -5.62 55.08
C LEU A 165 -18.08 -5.58 53.57
N ASP A 166 -19.20 -5.29 52.91
CA ASP A 166 -19.23 -5.22 51.44
C ASP A 166 -18.36 -4.05 50.90
N ALA A 167 -18.41 -2.89 51.55
CA ALA A 167 -17.52 -1.78 51.21
C ALA A 167 -16.02 -2.14 51.39
N ALA A 168 -15.68 -2.80 52.53
CA ALA A 168 -14.30 -3.24 52.77
C ALA A 168 -13.84 -4.31 51.77
N ARG A 169 -14.75 -5.18 51.30
CA ARG A 169 -14.50 -6.15 50.25
C ARG A 169 -14.16 -5.45 48.92
N GLY A 170 -14.92 -4.42 48.55
CA GLY A 170 -14.64 -3.61 47.38
C GLY A 170 -13.25 -2.95 47.42
N THR A 171 -12.85 -2.47 48.60
CA THR A 171 -11.51 -1.89 48.80
C THR A 171 -10.40 -2.94 48.62
N VAL A 172 -10.56 -4.14 49.17
CA VAL A 172 -9.58 -5.25 48.95
C VAL A 172 -9.46 -5.53 47.45
N GLN A 173 -10.57 -5.66 46.75
CA GLN A 173 -10.58 -5.96 45.32
C GLN A 173 -9.88 -4.87 44.47
N ALA A 174 -10.06 -3.60 44.82
CA ALA A 174 -9.34 -2.50 44.19
C ALA A 174 -7.83 -2.56 44.42
N MET A 175 -7.39 -2.84 45.68
CA MET A 175 -5.97 -2.95 45.99
C MET A 175 -5.31 -4.22 45.41
N GLU A 176 -6.05 -5.31 45.29
CA GLU A 176 -5.58 -6.52 44.59
C GLU A 176 -5.35 -6.19 43.10
N SER A 177 -6.26 -5.53 42.45
CA SER A 177 -6.10 -5.12 41.02
C SER A 177 -4.89 -4.18 40.85
N GLN A 178 -4.64 -3.26 41.80
CA GLN A 178 -3.46 -2.39 41.75
C GLN A 178 -2.16 -3.19 41.93
N PHE A 179 -2.14 -4.12 42.89
CA PHE A 179 -0.99 -4.99 43.11
C PHE A 179 -0.70 -5.90 41.92
N GLU A 180 -1.73 -6.54 41.35
CA GLU A 180 -1.59 -7.33 40.13
C GLU A 180 -1.10 -6.48 38.95
N GLY A 181 -1.50 -5.21 38.88
CA GLY A 181 -1.08 -4.24 37.88
C GLY A 181 0.42 -3.91 37.92
N THR A 182 1.12 -4.21 39.03
CA THR A 182 2.58 -4.04 39.13
C THR A 182 3.37 -5.10 38.37
N VAL A 183 2.74 -6.23 38.04
CA VAL A 183 3.36 -7.30 37.26
C VAL A 183 2.93 -7.15 35.79
N ILE A 184 3.87 -6.81 34.95
CA ILE A 184 3.63 -6.60 33.52
C ILE A 184 3.78 -7.96 32.81
N THR A 185 2.71 -8.40 32.16
CA THR A 185 2.66 -9.71 31.49
C THR A 185 2.33 -9.58 30.00
N ALA A 186 2.76 -10.56 29.22
CA ALA A 186 2.44 -10.65 27.81
C ALA A 186 0.93 -10.92 27.59
N PRO A 187 0.22 -10.14 26.76
CA PRO A 187 -1.21 -10.34 26.47
C PRO A 187 -1.48 -11.55 25.56
N ALA A 188 -0.50 -11.93 24.74
CA ALA A 188 -0.55 -13.04 23.79
C ALA A 188 0.85 -13.60 23.54
N ASP A 189 0.92 -14.72 22.81
CA ASP A 189 2.17 -15.28 22.32
C ASP A 189 2.77 -14.35 21.25
N GLY A 190 4.10 -14.25 21.19
CA GLY A 190 4.78 -13.41 20.22
C GLY A 190 6.27 -13.23 20.50
N ILE A 191 6.83 -12.18 19.88
CA ILE A 191 8.23 -11.76 20.06
C ILE A 191 8.25 -10.33 20.56
N ILE A 192 9.16 -10.03 21.48
CA ILE A 192 9.42 -8.65 21.91
C ILE A 192 10.05 -7.91 20.73
N SER A 193 9.25 -7.08 20.05
CA SER A 193 9.73 -6.28 18.92
C SER A 193 10.47 -5.03 19.38
N LYS A 194 10.11 -4.50 20.56
CA LYS A 194 10.75 -3.31 21.13
C LYS A 194 10.63 -3.27 22.65
N ARG A 195 11.67 -2.78 23.31
CA ARG A 195 11.69 -2.42 24.72
C ARG A 195 11.86 -0.92 24.83
N TYR A 196 10.84 -0.20 25.30
CA TYR A 196 10.85 1.25 25.38
C TYR A 196 11.65 1.79 26.55
N HIS A 197 11.66 1.06 27.69
CA HIS A 197 12.26 1.52 28.94
C HIS A 197 13.09 0.43 29.63
N GLN A 198 14.01 0.88 30.47
CA GLN A 198 14.91 0.03 31.24
C GLN A 198 14.54 0.03 32.72
N GLU A 199 15.19 -0.85 33.49
CA GLU A 199 15.11 -0.83 34.94
C GLU A 199 15.45 0.55 35.51
N GLY A 200 14.77 0.93 36.59
CA GLY A 200 14.90 2.25 37.19
C GLY A 200 14.01 3.35 36.59
N TYR A 201 13.40 3.12 35.41
CA TYR A 201 12.46 4.08 34.81
C TYR A 201 11.16 4.17 35.64
N TYR A 202 10.65 5.37 35.84
CA TYR A 202 9.35 5.57 36.47
C TYR A 202 8.27 5.65 35.40
N ALA A 203 7.39 4.65 35.35
CA ALA A 203 6.28 4.57 34.42
C ALA A 203 5.00 5.08 35.06
N ALA A 204 4.28 5.96 34.37
CA ALA A 204 2.89 6.28 34.70
C ALA A 204 1.95 5.23 34.06
N ALA A 205 0.75 5.10 34.60
CA ALA A 205 -0.28 4.24 34.00
C ALA A 205 -0.54 4.65 32.55
N GLY A 206 -0.59 3.67 31.64
CA GLY A 206 -0.70 3.88 30.19
C GLY A 206 0.64 4.07 29.46
N THR A 207 1.78 4.18 30.16
CA THR A 207 3.10 4.25 29.51
C THR A 207 3.46 2.92 28.88
N PRO A 208 3.75 2.84 27.55
CA PRO A 208 4.19 1.62 26.91
C PRO A 208 5.59 1.23 27.39
N LEU A 209 5.75 -0.02 27.80
CA LEU A 209 7.02 -0.58 28.26
C LEU A 209 7.64 -1.51 27.22
N PHE A 210 6.81 -2.28 26.53
CA PHE A 210 7.22 -3.21 25.48
C PHE A 210 6.28 -3.14 24.30
N ALA A 211 6.79 -3.49 23.11
CA ALA A 211 5.97 -3.87 21.98
C ALA A 211 6.14 -5.37 21.71
N ILE A 212 5.04 -6.07 21.53
CA ILE A 212 5.02 -7.49 21.18
C ILE A 212 4.39 -7.63 19.80
N ALA A 213 5.00 -8.46 18.95
CA ALA A 213 4.50 -8.75 17.62
C ALA A 213 4.40 -10.27 17.40
N ASP A 214 3.35 -10.69 16.71
CA ASP A 214 3.27 -12.05 16.19
C ASP A 214 3.77 -12.05 14.73
N ILE A 215 4.88 -12.73 14.54
CA ILE A 215 5.50 -12.90 13.22
C ILE A 215 5.35 -14.33 12.69
N SER A 216 4.48 -15.14 13.25
CA SER A 216 4.20 -16.51 12.75
C SER A 216 3.57 -16.47 11.35
N VAL A 217 2.76 -15.46 11.11
CA VAL A 217 2.21 -15.07 9.81
C VAL A 217 2.64 -13.64 9.54
N LEU A 218 3.15 -13.39 8.36
CA LEU A 218 3.41 -12.04 7.89
C LEU A 218 2.36 -11.63 6.87
N LYS A 219 2.03 -10.36 6.83
CA LYS A 219 1.07 -9.80 5.89
C LYS A 219 1.63 -8.58 5.21
N THR A 220 1.24 -8.38 3.97
CA THR A 220 1.49 -7.13 3.25
C THR A 220 0.20 -6.58 2.68
N VAL A 221 0.03 -5.28 2.74
CA VAL A 221 -1.12 -4.59 2.16
C VAL A 221 -0.68 -3.98 0.84
N ILE A 222 -1.38 -4.35 -0.22
CA ILE A 222 -1.17 -3.80 -1.56
C ILE A 222 -2.40 -3.00 -1.98
N ASN A 223 -2.19 -1.95 -2.78
CA ASN A 223 -3.26 -1.10 -3.28
C ASN A 223 -3.52 -1.40 -4.76
N ILE A 224 -4.64 -2.03 -5.04
CA ILE A 224 -5.04 -2.47 -6.39
C ILE A 224 -5.90 -1.38 -7.04
N PRO A 225 -5.48 -0.81 -8.19
CA PRO A 225 -6.28 0.16 -8.93
C PRO A 225 -7.64 -0.41 -9.35
N GLU A 226 -8.68 0.46 -9.40
CA GLU A 226 -10.04 0.08 -9.78
C GLU A 226 -10.10 -0.67 -11.11
N GLY A 227 -9.31 -0.27 -12.10
CA GLY A 227 -9.25 -0.93 -13.41
C GLY A 227 -8.76 -2.38 -13.38
N ASN A 228 -8.13 -2.84 -12.30
CA ASN A 228 -7.57 -4.18 -12.16
C ASN A 228 -8.30 -5.05 -11.15
N ILE A 229 -9.21 -4.47 -10.34
CA ILE A 229 -9.86 -5.18 -9.23
C ILE A 229 -10.73 -6.36 -9.68
N SER A 230 -11.35 -6.26 -10.86
CA SER A 230 -12.20 -7.32 -11.41
C SER A 230 -11.44 -8.63 -11.69
N GLY A 231 -10.12 -8.56 -11.87
CA GLY A 231 -9.24 -9.70 -12.10
C GLY A 231 -8.62 -10.30 -10.84
N VAL A 232 -8.93 -9.76 -9.65
CA VAL A 232 -8.33 -10.16 -8.38
C VAL A 232 -9.41 -10.64 -7.41
N SER A 233 -9.17 -11.75 -6.73
CA SER A 233 -10.11 -12.35 -5.78
C SER A 233 -9.40 -12.86 -4.53
N VAL A 234 -10.12 -12.94 -3.43
CA VAL A 234 -9.64 -13.62 -2.22
C VAL A 234 -9.31 -15.07 -2.57
N GLY A 235 -8.16 -15.55 -2.09
CA GLY A 235 -7.61 -16.86 -2.40
C GLY A 235 -6.62 -16.88 -3.58
N ASN A 236 -6.49 -15.80 -4.35
CA ASN A 236 -5.47 -15.72 -5.38
C ASN A 236 -4.06 -15.83 -4.77
N GLU A 237 -3.20 -16.57 -5.44
CA GLU A 237 -1.78 -16.66 -5.08
C GLU A 237 -1.04 -15.41 -5.53
N ALA A 238 -0.09 -14.99 -4.70
CA ALA A 238 0.79 -13.87 -4.94
C ALA A 238 2.23 -14.31 -4.75
N GLU A 239 3.09 -14.06 -5.71
CA GLU A 239 4.53 -14.21 -5.54
C GLU A 239 5.06 -12.96 -4.84
N ILE A 240 5.72 -13.15 -3.71
CA ILE A 240 6.33 -12.08 -2.93
C ILE A 240 7.85 -12.20 -3.11
N GLU A 241 8.44 -11.17 -3.67
CA GLU A 241 9.87 -11.05 -3.85
C GLU A 241 10.44 -10.08 -2.80
N LEU A 242 11.48 -10.52 -2.10
CA LEU A 242 12.16 -9.76 -1.07
C LEU A 242 13.51 -9.27 -1.60
N PRO A 243 13.66 -8.00 -2.00
CA PRO A 243 14.93 -7.50 -2.54
C PRO A 243 16.10 -7.60 -1.55
N ALA A 244 15.83 -7.53 -0.24
CA ALA A 244 16.84 -7.70 0.81
C ALA A 244 17.43 -9.12 0.85
N PHE A 245 16.71 -10.11 0.30
CA PHE A 245 17.12 -11.52 0.21
C PHE A 245 17.14 -11.92 -1.26
N ALA A 246 18.11 -11.44 -2.03
CA ALA A 246 18.19 -11.56 -3.47
C ALA A 246 17.88 -12.97 -4.00
N GLY A 247 16.85 -13.09 -4.83
CA GLY A 247 16.39 -14.34 -5.42
C GLY A 247 15.42 -15.15 -4.55
N HIS A 248 15.07 -14.68 -3.37
CA HIS A 248 14.11 -15.36 -2.50
C HIS A 248 12.68 -15.01 -2.90
N LYS A 249 11.90 -16.02 -3.24
CA LYS A 249 10.51 -15.91 -3.67
C LYS A 249 9.64 -16.73 -2.74
N ILE A 250 8.61 -16.09 -2.21
CA ILE A 250 7.66 -16.71 -1.28
C ILE A 250 6.28 -16.62 -1.91
N ILE A 251 5.48 -17.64 -1.71
CA ILE A 251 4.10 -17.66 -2.17
C ILE A 251 3.19 -17.29 -1.00
N GLY A 252 2.53 -16.14 -1.15
CA GLY A 252 1.45 -15.70 -0.28
C GLY A 252 0.09 -15.89 -0.93
N ARG A 253 -0.97 -15.57 -0.19
CA ARG A 253 -2.36 -15.58 -0.68
C ARG A 253 -3.11 -14.35 -0.26
N ILE A 254 -4.00 -13.86 -1.12
CA ILE A 254 -4.92 -12.78 -0.77
C ILE A 254 -5.95 -13.32 0.23
N THR A 255 -5.91 -12.78 1.44
CA THR A 255 -6.85 -13.15 2.52
C THR A 255 -8.03 -12.20 2.61
N ARG A 256 -7.83 -10.95 2.23
CA ARG A 256 -8.87 -9.93 2.32
C ARG A 256 -8.71 -8.86 1.24
N ILE A 257 -9.84 -8.36 0.74
CA ILE A 257 -9.90 -7.17 -0.12
C ILE A 257 -10.88 -6.20 0.55
N ALA A 258 -10.48 -4.94 0.69
CA ALA A 258 -11.34 -3.91 1.23
C ALA A 258 -12.55 -3.69 0.32
N PRO A 259 -13.78 -3.64 0.87
CA PRO A 259 -15.00 -3.49 0.06
C PRO A 259 -15.22 -2.05 -0.43
N VAL A 260 -14.42 -1.10 0.04
CA VAL A 260 -14.52 0.33 -0.29
C VAL A 260 -13.16 0.80 -0.80
N ALA A 261 -13.16 1.50 -1.93
CA ALA A 261 -11.96 2.11 -2.48
C ALA A 261 -11.51 3.32 -1.65
N ASP A 262 -10.22 3.54 -1.60
CA ASP A 262 -9.65 4.82 -1.18
C ASP A 262 -9.90 5.85 -2.29
N LEU A 263 -10.76 6.83 -2.00
CA LEU A 263 -11.25 7.78 -3.00
C LEU A 263 -10.17 8.68 -3.63
N PRO A 264 -9.16 9.20 -2.90
CA PRO A 264 -8.11 9.99 -3.54
C PRO A 264 -7.29 9.21 -4.57
N ALA A 265 -7.05 7.93 -4.31
CA ALA A 265 -6.19 7.08 -5.13
C ALA A 265 -6.96 6.15 -6.08
N HIS A 266 -8.29 5.99 -5.92
CA HIS A 266 -9.12 5.00 -6.62
C HIS A 266 -8.53 3.59 -6.57
N THR A 267 -8.08 3.18 -5.38
CA THR A 267 -7.47 1.87 -5.15
C THR A 267 -8.21 1.08 -4.08
N PHE A 268 -8.18 -0.23 -4.19
CA PHE A 268 -8.68 -1.16 -3.18
C PHE A 268 -7.51 -1.78 -2.43
N ALA A 269 -7.51 -1.67 -1.10
CA ALA A 269 -6.52 -2.33 -0.28
C ALA A 269 -6.79 -3.84 -0.26
N ALA A 270 -5.79 -4.63 -0.61
CA ALA A 270 -5.83 -6.09 -0.50
C ALA A 270 -4.71 -6.56 0.42
N GLU A 271 -5.04 -7.47 1.32
CA GLU A 271 -4.12 -8.07 2.27
C GLU A 271 -3.66 -9.41 1.72
N VAL A 272 -2.36 -9.58 1.62
CA VAL A 272 -1.70 -10.83 1.23
C VAL A 272 -0.99 -11.38 2.45
N SER A 273 -1.32 -12.60 2.85
CA SER A 273 -0.70 -13.27 4.00
C SER A 273 0.25 -14.37 3.54
N VAL A 274 1.31 -14.56 4.32
CA VAL A 274 2.31 -15.61 4.11
C VAL A 274 2.70 -16.24 5.44
N ASP A 275 2.72 -17.56 5.51
CA ASP A 275 3.21 -18.28 6.68
C ASP A 275 4.72 -18.11 6.82
N ASN A 276 5.18 -17.62 7.95
CA ASN A 276 6.59 -17.36 8.20
C ASN A 276 7.33 -18.60 8.72
N THR A 277 7.45 -19.61 7.87
CA THR A 277 8.17 -20.85 8.20
C THR A 277 9.68 -20.69 8.15
N GLU A 278 10.17 -19.65 7.51
CA GLU A 278 11.59 -19.41 7.25
C GLU A 278 12.25 -18.42 8.23
N GLY A 279 11.47 -17.85 9.15
CA GLY A 279 11.99 -16.90 10.14
C GLY A 279 12.30 -15.52 9.54
N LEU A 280 11.51 -15.07 8.58
CA LEU A 280 11.64 -13.75 7.99
C LEU A 280 11.37 -12.66 9.03
N LEU A 281 12.05 -11.55 8.85
CA LEU A 281 11.86 -10.37 9.68
C LEU A 281 10.65 -9.55 9.21
N ALA A 282 9.87 -9.05 10.14
CA ALA A 282 8.82 -8.05 9.85
C ALA A 282 9.46 -6.68 9.55
N GLY A 283 8.72 -5.83 8.81
CA GLY A 283 9.18 -4.50 8.38
C GLY A 283 10.05 -4.50 7.12
N VAL A 284 10.28 -5.66 6.50
CA VAL A 284 11.07 -5.76 5.26
C VAL A 284 10.22 -5.35 4.06
N PHE A 285 10.80 -4.55 3.17
CA PHE A 285 10.16 -4.18 1.90
C PHE A 285 9.97 -5.42 1.01
N ALA A 286 8.80 -5.49 0.37
CA ALA A 286 8.40 -6.59 -0.49
C ALA A 286 7.80 -6.08 -1.81
N THR A 287 8.11 -6.78 -2.90
CA THR A 287 7.42 -6.64 -4.18
C THR A 287 6.46 -7.81 -4.34
N VAL A 288 5.19 -7.51 -4.50
CA VAL A 288 4.11 -8.49 -4.64
C VAL A 288 3.70 -8.57 -6.10
N LYS A 289 3.82 -9.75 -6.70
CA LYS A 289 3.45 -10.03 -8.08
C LYS A 289 2.18 -10.88 -8.10
N LEU A 290 1.12 -10.32 -8.65
CA LEU A 290 -0.17 -10.97 -8.82
C LEU A 290 -0.42 -11.31 -10.28
N THR A 291 -0.73 -12.56 -10.55
CA THR A 291 -1.24 -12.97 -11.85
C THR A 291 -2.75 -12.73 -11.88
N ALA A 292 -3.19 -11.75 -12.69
CA ALA A 292 -4.61 -11.47 -12.86
C ALA A 292 -5.28 -12.54 -13.73
N GLN A 293 -6.62 -12.54 -13.73
CA GLN A 293 -7.36 -13.47 -14.60
C GLN A 293 -7.04 -13.24 -16.08
N PRO A 294 -6.88 -14.34 -16.86
CA PRO A 294 -6.61 -14.26 -18.29
C PRO A 294 -7.71 -13.49 -19.01
N ARG A 295 -7.34 -12.48 -19.79
CA ARG A 295 -8.24 -11.75 -20.70
C ARG A 295 -8.17 -12.39 -22.08
N GLN A 296 -9.28 -12.93 -22.55
CA GLN A 296 -9.35 -13.63 -23.84
C GLN A 296 -9.65 -12.67 -24.99
N ASN A 297 -9.15 -13.00 -26.18
CA ASN A 297 -9.46 -12.30 -27.43
C ASN A 297 -9.11 -10.80 -27.44
N VAL A 298 -8.04 -10.43 -26.74
CA VAL A 298 -7.57 -9.05 -26.63
C VAL A 298 -6.74 -8.68 -27.86
N LEU A 299 -6.99 -7.52 -28.43
CA LEU A 299 -6.19 -7.00 -29.53
C LEU A 299 -4.85 -6.50 -28.99
N THR A 300 -3.76 -7.04 -29.52
CA THR A 300 -2.39 -6.72 -29.08
C THR A 300 -1.52 -6.30 -30.25
N ILE A 301 -0.57 -5.42 -29.96
CA ILE A 301 0.49 -5.00 -30.88
C ILE A 301 1.84 -5.15 -30.19
N PRO A 302 2.94 -5.31 -30.94
CA PRO A 302 4.28 -5.26 -30.36
C PRO A 302 4.54 -3.91 -29.68
N VAL A 303 5.13 -3.95 -28.49
CA VAL A 303 5.39 -2.73 -27.69
C VAL A 303 6.26 -1.72 -28.43
N TYR A 304 7.22 -2.21 -29.20
CA TYR A 304 8.14 -1.39 -29.97
C TYR A 304 7.51 -0.71 -31.21
N ALA A 305 6.25 -1.04 -31.56
CA ALA A 305 5.49 -0.32 -32.59
C ALA A 305 4.91 1.01 -32.07
N ILE A 306 4.87 1.20 -30.75
CA ILE A 306 4.29 2.38 -30.13
C ILE A 306 5.29 3.53 -30.13
N VAL A 307 4.85 4.68 -30.62
CA VAL A 307 5.63 5.91 -30.66
C VAL A 307 4.96 6.97 -29.82
N MET A 308 5.71 7.54 -28.87
CA MET A 308 5.25 8.71 -28.11
C MET A 308 5.43 9.97 -28.93
N ARG A 309 4.35 10.67 -29.20
CA ARG A 309 4.33 11.98 -29.89
C ARG A 309 3.28 12.89 -29.24
N ASP A 310 3.67 14.10 -28.94
CA ASP A 310 2.77 15.11 -28.34
C ASP A 310 2.05 14.57 -27.07
N ASP A 311 2.77 13.84 -26.21
CA ASP A 311 2.26 13.14 -25.02
C ASP A 311 1.19 12.07 -25.31
N GLN A 312 1.05 11.63 -26.56
CA GLN A 312 0.11 10.59 -26.97
C GLN A 312 0.84 9.33 -27.43
N LYS A 313 0.28 8.17 -27.08
CA LYS A 313 0.71 6.88 -27.62
C LYS A 313 0.12 6.70 -29.01
N THR A 314 0.97 6.59 -30.01
CA THR A 314 0.56 6.53 -31.41
C THR A 314 1.26 5.38 -32.14
N VAL A 315 0.65 4.91 -33.23
CA VAL A 315 1.29 4.03 -34.22
C VAL A 315 1.16 4.62 -35.62
N PHE A 316 1.99 4.16 -36.54
CA PHE A 316 1.83 4.45 -37.95
C PHE A 316 1.15 3.27 -38.64
N ILE A 317 0.03 3.51 -39.28
CA ILE A 317 -0.72 2.54 -40.11
C ILE A 317 -0.30 2.75 -41.55
N VAL A 318 0.01 1.66 -42.23
CA VAL A 318 0.28 1.70 -43.70
C VAL A 318 -1.06 1.68 -44.42
N GLU A 319 -1.31 2.71 -45.22
CA GLU A 319 -2.48 2.83 -46.08
C GLU A 319 -2.17 2.39 -47.54
N ASP A 320 -3.22 2.39 -48.37
CA ASP A 320 -3.09 2.16 -49.79
C ASP A 320 -2.08 3.18 -50.40
N GLU A 321 -1.35 2.81 -51.44
CA GLU A 321 -0.26 3.60 -52.04
C GLU A 321 1.04 3.68 -51.21
N ASN A 322 1.24 2.83 -50.22
CA ASN A 322 2.43 2.79 -49.35
C ASN A 322 2.69 4.13 -48.63
N THR A 323 1.67 4.80 -48.23
CA THR A 323 1.71 5.98 -47.34
C THR A 323 1.37 5.58 -45.91
N VAL A 324 1.86 6.34 -44.92
CA VAL A 324 1.53 6.08 -43.53
C VAL A 324 0.67 7.17 -42.91
N ARG A 325 -0.31 6.74 -42.13
CA ARG A 325 -1.15 7.59 -41.30
C ARG A 325 -0.83 7.35 -39.82
N ARG A 326 -0.72 8.42 -39.06
CA ARG A 326 -0.55 8.36 -37.63
C ARG A 326 -1.91 8.11 -36.93
N GLN A 327 -1.98 7.13 -36.10
CA GLN A 327 -3.18 6.81 -35.32
C GLN A 327 -2.88 6.87 -33.82
N VAL A 328 -3.67 7.62 -33.08
CA VAL A 328 -3.63 7.66 -31.61
C VAL A 328 -4.28 6.39 -31.08
N LEU A 329 -3.65 5.79 -30.07
CA LEU A 329 -4.13 4.59 -29.43
C LEU A 329 -4.42 4.83 -27.95
N ASP A 330 -5.45 4.17 -27.47
CA ASP A 330 -5.66 3.93 -26.05
C ASP A 330 -5.12 2.54 -25.72
N ILE A 331 -4.11 2.51 -24.84
CA ILE A 331 -3.33 1.31 -24.51
C ILE A 331 -3.69 0.89 -23.08
N GLY A 332 -4.09 -0.37 -22.94
CA GLY A 332 -4.32 -1.03 -21.66
C GLY A 332 -3.04 -1.63 -21.07
N TYR A 333 -3.10 -2.93 -20.75
CA TYR A 333 -1.96 -3.65 -20.22
C TYR A 333 -0.80 -3.71 -21.22
N THR A 334 0.42 -3.57 -20.70
CA THR A 334 1.64 -3.66 -21.50
C THR A 334 2.67 -4.50 -20.75
N ASP A 335 3.26 -5.47 -21.44
CA ASP A 335 4.41 -6.23 -20.98
C ASP A 335 5.66 -5.91 -21.84
N ASP A 336 6.76 -6.66 -21.65
CA ASP A 336 8.01 -6.45 -22.39
C ASP A 336 7.89 -6.70 -23.91
N LYS A 337 6.85 -7.36 -24.37
CA LYS A 337 6.69 -7.82 -25.77
C LYS A 337 5.49 -7.19 -26.45
N VAL A 338 4.37 -7.10 -25.76
CA VAL A 338 3.09 -6.70 -26.34
C VAL A 338 2.34 -5.68 -25.49
N ALA A 339 1.55 -4.85 -26.17
CA ALA A 339 0.64 -3.91 -25.57
C ALA A 339 -0.81 -4.21 -26.00
N GLU A 340 -1.71 -4.20 -25.05
CA GLU A 340 -3.15 -4.30 -25.25
C GLU A 340 -3.68 -2.99 -25.86
N VAL A 341 -4.42 -3.09 -26.95
CA VAL A 341 -5.08 -1.94 -27.59
C VAL A 341 -6.55 -1.93 -27.17
N LEU A 342 -6.93 -0.94 -26.39
CA LEU A 342 -8.33 -0.73 -25.95
C LEU A 342 -9.14 -0.05 -27.05
N SER A 343 -8.54 0.93 -27.73
CA SER A 343 -9.17 1.63 -28.85
C SER A 343 -8.14 2.23 -29.80
N GLY A 344 -8.58 2.55 -31.03
CA GLY A 344 -7.75 3.18 -32.06
C GLY A 344 -7.39 2.27 -33.23
N LEU A 345 -7.51 0.93 -33.11
CA LEU A 345 -7.32 -0.04 -34.20
C LEU A 345 -8.54 -0.96 -34.31
N LYS A 346 -8.80 -1.44 -35.53
CA LYS A 346 -9.85 -2.44 -35.83
C LYS A 346 -9.31 -3.87 -35.80
N GLY A 347 -8.01 -4.05 -36.07
CA GLY A 347 -7.30 -5.33 -36.03
C GLY A 347 -6.94 -5.91 -37.39
N ASP A 348 -7.32 -5.27 -38.49
CA ASP A 348 -6.99 -5.65 -39.87
C ASP A 348 -5.91 -4.76 -40.49
N GLU A 349 -5.56 -3.67 -39.82
CA GLU A 349 -4.57 -2.70 -40.27
C GLU A 349 -3.14 -3.28 -40.24
N VAL A 350 -2.29 -2.76 -41.15
CA VAL A 350 -0.86 -3.04 -41.14
C VAL A 350 -0.16 -1.89 -40.41
N ILE A 351 0.50 -2.18 -39.31
CA ILE A 351 1.20 -1.20 -38.48
C ILE A 351 2.72 -1.27 -38.70
N VAL A 352 3.38 -0.11 -38.61
CA VAL A 352 4.84 -0.04 -38.67
C VAL A 352 5.42 -0.40 -37.32
N THR A 353 6.37 -1.35 -37.30
CA THR A 353 7.08 -1.80 -36.09
C THR A 353 8.49 -1.24 -35.99
N GLU A 354 9.18 -1.07 -37.14
CA GLU A 354 10.53 -0.51 -37.14
C GLU A 354 10.65 0.57 -38.23
N GLY A 355 11.55 1.51 -38.05
CA GLY A 355 11.77 2.64 -38.99
C GLY A 355 10.88 3.86 -38.72
N HIS A 356 9.99 3.78 -37.75
CA HIS A 356 9.00 4.83 -37.43
C HIS A 356 9.62 6.18 -37.01
N ASN A 357 10.89 6.21 -36.54
CA ASN A 357 11.57 7.44 -36.09
C ASN A 357 11.76 8.47 -37.23
N LYS A 358 11.76 8.01 -38.49
CA LYS A 358 11.94 8.85 -39.68
C LYS A 358 10.61 9.22 -40.34
N LEU A 359 9.49 8.70 -39.82
CA LEU A 359 8.17 8.88 -40.40
C LEU A 359 7.48 10.16 -39.92
N ARG A 360 6.72 10.76 -40.81
CA ARG A 360 5.73 11.81 -40.56
C ARG A 360 4.42 11.41 -41.20
N GLU A 361 3.36 12.09 -40.86
CA GLU A 361 2.07 11.95 -41.53
C GLU A 361 2.25 12.02 -43.06
N GLY A 362 1.70 11.06 -43.81
CA GLY A 362 1.79 11.00 -45.26
C GLY A 362 3.15 10.58 -45.85
N SER A 363 4.12 10.15 -45.03
CA SER A 363 5.42 9.65 -45.53
C SER A 363 5.23 8.40 -46.38
N LYS A 364 5.95 8.32 -47.53
CA LYS A 364 5.98 7.10 -48.34
C LYS A 364 6.93 6.06 -47.71
N VAL A 365 6.50 4.81 -47.70
CA VAL A 365 7.25 3.70 -47.14
C VAL A 365 7.46 2.57 -48.15
N VAL A 366 8.53 1.81 -47.97
CA VAL A 366 8.73 0.51 -48.60
C VAL A 366 8.65 -0.50 -47.48
N THR A 367 7.64 -1.35 -47.54
CA THR A 367 7.43 -2.39 -46.56
C THR A 367 8.34 -3.57 -46.82
N ASP A 368 9.25 -3.84 -45.88
CA ASP A 368 9.91 -5.15 -45.83
C ASP A 368 9.05 -6.01 -44.91
N LYS A 369 8.62 -7.19 -45.38
CA LYS A 369 7.85 -8.09 -44.51
C LYS A 369 8.79 -8.60 -43.44
N ALA A 370 8.40 -8.46 -42.17
CA ALA A 370 9.06 -9.12 -41.07
C ALA A 370 9.20 -10.62 -41.45
N GLY A 371 10.43 -11.09 -41.56
CA GLY A 371 10.67 -12.50 -41.77
C GLY A 371 10.01 -13.30 -40.64
N ASN A 372 9.35 -14.38 -41.03
CA ASN A 372 8.72 -15.37 -40.16
C ASN A 372 9.68 -15.88 -39.09
#